data_68df1e7348d6e47bbf38e42b64399381
#
_entry.id   68df1e7348d6e47bbf38e42b64399381
#
_cell.length_a   1.000
_cell.length_b   1.000
_cell.length_c   1.000
_cell.angle_alpha   90.00
_cell.angle_beta   90.00
_cell.angle_gamma   90.00
#
_symmetry.space_group_name_H-M   'P 1'
#
loop_
_entity.id
_entity.type
_entity.pdbx_description
1 polymer ?
#
loop_
_entity_poly.entity_id
_entity_poly.type
_entity_poly.pdbx_seq_one_letter_code
_entity_poly.pdbx_strand_id
1 'polypeptide(L)'
;MDSTLVHQLRIRQLIDNWAVWRDAGDWERFKTVWHDDGVMMATWFQGPFEEFIKVTIEGWNKGVSILHFLGGSSIDVQGTRAIAQTKMTISQRGMVQDVLCDVVCTGRFYDFFEERQGHWGLVHRQPIYEKDRIDPVDPHAQLVLDQAALQAFPEGYRHLAYIQTRIGYNVKMDMPMLKGEKVQALYAHGAQWLKGGALVR
;
A
#
# COMPACT_ATOMS: atom_id res chain seq x y z
N MET A 1 -25.51 -17.39 11.10
CA MET A 1 -24.55 -16.28 11.09
C MET A 1 -24.68 -15.62 9.73
N ASP A 2 -24.82 -14.30 9.67
CA ASP A 2 -24.92 -13.60 8.39
C ASP A 2 -23.70 -13.93 7.51
N SER A 3 -23.93 -14.48 6.33
CA SER A 3 -22.87 -14.89 5.41
C SER A 3 -21.95 -13.72 5.03
N THR A 4 -22.50 -12.51 4.89
CA THR A 4 -21.77 -11.30 4.58
C THR A 4 -20.75 -10.95 5.65
N LEU A 5 -21.14 -11.07 6.94
CA LEU A 5 -20.21 -10.83 8.05
C LEU A 5 -19.04 -11.81 8.05
N VAL A 6 -19.28 -13.09 7.72
CA VAL A 6 -18.21 -14.09 7.61
C VAL A 6 -17.23 -13.74 6.49
N HIS A 7 -17.71 -13.31 5.33
CA HIS A 7 -16.87 -12.85 4.23
C HIS A 7 -16.05 -11.62 4.64
N GLN A 8 -16.67 -10.62 5.27
CA GLN A 8 -15.97 -9.43 5.76
C GLN A 8 -14.87 -9.76 6.77
N LEU A 9 -15.10 -10.70 7.70
CA LEU A 9 -14.09 -11.15 8.66
C LEU A 9 -12.91 -11.86 7.97
N ARG A 10 -13.18 -12.72 6.99
CA ARG A 10 -12.13 -13.40 6.20
C ARG A 10 -11.28 -12.39 5.42
N ILE A 11 -11.92 -11.43 4.77
CA ILE A 11 -11.22 -10.37 4.02
C ILE A 11 -10.40 -9.51 4.99
N ARG A 12 -10.96 -9.12 6.13
CA ARG A 12 -10.23 -8.37 7.15
C ARG A 12 -8.99 -9.12 7.62
N GLN A 13 -9.08 -10.42 7.86
CA GLN A 13 -7.93 -11.24 8.24
C GLN A 13 -6.83 -11.24 7.16
N LEU A 14 -7.20 -11.31 5.87
CA LEU A 14 -6.23 -11.21 4.78
C LEU A 14 -5.53 -9.84 4.78
N ILE A 15 -6.26 -8.75 5.02
CA ILE A 15 -5.71 -7.39 5.10
C ILE A 15 -4.70 -7.28 6.24
N ASP A 16 -5.02 -7.79 7.43
CA ASP A 16 -4.14 -7.78 8.59
C ASP A 16 -2.91 -8.67 8.38
N ASN A 17 -3.11 -9.86 7.83
CA ASN A 17 -2.05 -10.81 7.49
C ASN A 17 -1.07 -10.23 6.46
N TRP A 18 -1.57 -9.49 5.48
CA TRP A 18 -0.72 -8.80 4.50
C TRP A 18 0.33 -7.91 5.20
N ALA A 19 -0.10 -7.07 6.13
CA ALA A 19 0.80 -6.15 6.83
C ALA A 19 1.76 -6.90 7.77
N VAL A 20 1.20 -7.81 8.60
CA VAL A 20 1.98 -8.53 9.61
C VAL A 20 3.03 -9.43 8.95
N TRP A 21 2.67 -10.23 7.95
CA TRP A 21 3.61 -11.17 7.32
C TRP A 21 4.65 -10.46 6.47
N ARG A 22 4.23 -9.42 5.74
CA ARG A 22 5.15 -8.58 4.97
C ARG A 22 6.20 -7.94 5.87
N ASP A 23 5.80 -7.34 6.99
CA ASP A 23 6.68 -6.60 7.88
C ASP A 23 7.51 -7.53 8.78
N ALA A 24 7.09 -8.77 8.98
CA ALA A 24 7.84 -9.81 9.67
C ALA A 24 8.79 -10.62 8.77
N GLY A 25 8.75 -10.41 7.45
CA GLY A 25 9.53 -11.20 6.50
C GLY A 25 9.04 -12.63 6.31
N ASP A 26 7.77 -12.90 6.63
CA ASP A 26 7.14 -14.22 6.46
C ASP A 26 6.60 -14.37 5.04
N TRP A 27 7.52 -14.51 4.10
CA TRP A 27 7.24 -14.44 2.67
C TRP A 27 6.36 -15.59 2.17
N GLU A 28 6.48 -16.77 2.76
CA GLU A 28 5.68 -17.92 2.36
C GLU A 28 4.20 -17.74 2.72
N ARG A 29 3.91 -17.24 3.94
CA ARG A 29 2.54 -16.89 4.29
C ARG A 29 2.06 -15.64 3.58
N PHE A 30 2.94 -14.67 3.35
CA PHE A 30 2.59 -13.44 2.64
C PHE A 30 2.07 -13.70 1.21
N LYS A 31 2.63 -14.67 0.50
CA LYS A 31 2.15 -15.10 -0.82
C LYS A 31 0.69 -15.53 -0.79
N THR A 32 0.24 -16.18 0.28
CA THR A 32 -1.12 -16.75 0.36
C THR A 32 -2.25 -15.73 0.48
N VAL A 33 -1.92 -14.45 0.67
CA VAL A 33 -2.91 -13.36 0.69
C VAL A 33 -3.46 -13.07 -0.71
N TRP A 34 -2.70 -13.41 -1.74
CA TRP A 34 -2.99 -13.06 -3.12
C TRP A 34 -3.61 -14.21 -3.89
N HIS A 35 -4.38 -13.87 -4.94
CA HIS A 35 -4.58 -14.80 -6.05
C HIS A 35 -3.42 -14.70 -7.04
N ASP A 36 -3.20 -15.75 -7.85
CA ASP A 36 -2.05 -15.88 -8.75
C ASP A 36 -1.90 -14.74 -9.78
N ASP A 37 -3.00 -14.04 -10.07
CA ASP A 37 -3.04 -12.88 -10.96
C ASP A 37 -3.07 -11.54 -10.22
N GLY A 38 -2.76 -11.55 -8.92
CA GLY A 38 -2.76 -10.36 -8.07
C GLY A 38 -1.75 -9.29 -8.49
N VAL A 39 -2.11 -8.01 -8.32
CA VAL A 39 -1.29 -6.86 -8.72
C VAL A 39 -1.15 -5.86 -7.56
N MET A 40 0.09 -5.42 -7.34
CA MET A 40 0.44 -4.37 -6.38
C MET A 40 0.77 -3.06 -7.08
N MET A 41 0.20 -1.94 -6.59
CA MET A 41 0.44 -0.59 -7.09
C MET A 41 1.05 0.28 -6.00
N ALA A 42 2.32 0.05 -5.65
CA ALA A 42 3.07 0.92 -4.73
C ALA A 42 3.66 2.14 -5.47
N THR A 43 4.17 3.13 -4.73
CA THR A 43 4.86 4.30 -5.33
C THR A 43 6.09 3.88 -6.14
N TRP A 44 6.82 2.87 -5.69
CA TRP A 44 8.11 2.42 -6.23
C TRP A 44 8.03 1.12 -7.03
N PHE A 45 6.86 0.47 -7.08
CA PHE A 45 6.62 -0.77 -7.81
C PHE A 45 5.16 -0.86 -8.26
N GLN A 46 4.93 -1.23 -9.53
CA GLN A 46 3.62 -1.55 -10.06
C GLN A 46 3.75 -2.83 -10.90
N GLY A 47 2.99 -3.86 -10.58
CA GLY A 47 3.05 -5.12 -11.31
C GLY A 47 2.56 -6.34 -10.52
N PRO A 48 2.82 -7.54 -11.02
CA PRO A 48 2.42 -8.80 -10.39
C PRO A 48 2.94 -8.93 -8.96
N PHE A 49 2.12 -9.53 -8.09
CA PHE A 49 2.47 -9.65 -6.67
C PHE A 49 3.72 -10.51 -6.43
N GLU A 50 3.99 -11.50 -7.28
CA GLU A 50 5.20 -12.33 -7.15
C GLU A 50 6.47 -11.53 -7.35
N GLU A 51 6.49 -10.65 -8.36
CA GLU A 51 7.61 -9.72 -8.58
C GLU A 51 7.71 -8.69 -7.46
N PHE A 52 6.56 -8.19 -6.96
CA PHE A 52 6.53 -7.31 -5.79
C PHE A 52 7.19 -7.97 -4.57
N ILE A 53 6.86 -9.22 -4.28
CA ILE A 53 7.46 -9.97 -3.17
C ILE A 53 8.97 -10.13 -3.39
N LYS A 54 9.40 -10.50 -4.60
CA LYS A 54 10.82 -10.65 -4.94
C LYS A 54 11.61 -9.37 -4.66
N VAL A 55 11.17 -8.23 -5.20
CA VAL A 55 11.88 -6.96 -5.01
C VAL A 55 11.77 -6.45 -3.56
N THR A 56 10.70 -6.81 -2.84
CA THR A 56 10.56 -6.53 -1.41
C THR A 56 11.59 -7.31 -0.59
N ILE A 57 11.82 -8.58 -0.89
CA ILE A 57 12.86 -9.43 -0.27
C ILE A 57 14.25 -8.84 -0.53
N GLU A 58 14.52 -8.40 -1.77
CA GLU A 58 15.78 -7.75 -2.10
C GLU A 58 16.02 -6.47 -1.28
N GLY A 59 14.99 -5.64 -1.11
CA GLY A 59 15.03 -4.45 -0.26
C GLY A 59 15.26 -4.81 1.21
N TRP A 60 14.54 -5.80 1.72
CA TRP A 60 14.70 -6.32 3.08
C TRP A 60 16.13 -6.77 3.35
N ASN A 61 16.73 -7.55 2.46
CA ASN A 61 18.09 -8.03 2.57
C ASN A 61 19.13 -6.90 2.51
N LYS A 62 18.81 -5.76 1.91
CA LYS A 62 19.62 -4.53 1.89
C LYS A 62 19.37 -3.62 3.09
N GLY A 63 18.51 -4.02 4.03
CA GLY A 63 18.23 -3.26 5.24
C GLY A 63 17.14 -2.17 5.08
N VAL A 64 16.34 -2.19 4.02
CA VAL A 64 15.18 -1.29 3.89
C VAL A 64 14.17 -1.62 4.99
N SER A 65 13.94 -0.67 5.89
CA SER A 65 13.07 -0.82 7.05
C SER A 65 11.74 -0.11 6.79
N ILE A 66 10.67 -0.88 6.66
CA ILE A 66 9.30 -0.38 6.44
C ILE A 66 8.36 -1.11 7.40
N LEU A 67 7.45 -0.37 8.02
CA LEU A 67 6.40 -0.87 8.88
C LEU A 67 5.05 -0.33 8.41
N HIS A 68 4.04 -1.21 8.40
CA HIS A 68 2.66 -0.85 8.08
C HIS A 68 1.78 -0.97 9.33
N PHE A 69 1.16 0.13 9.73
CA PHE A 69 0.13 0.11 10.76
C PHE A 69 -1.25 0.29 10.11
N LEU A 70 -2.16 -0.67 10.34
CA LEU A 70 -3.49 -0.66 9.77
C LEU A 70 -4.53 -0.27 10.80
N GLY A 71 -5.43 0.62 10.40
CA GLY A 71 -6.58 1.06 11.18
C GLY A 71 -7.88 0.36 10.77
N GLY A 72 -9.00 1.05 10.91
CA GLY A 72 -10.31 0.55 10.52
C GLY A 72 -10.44 0.29 9.03
N SER A 73 -11.27 -0.72 8.68
CA SER A 73 -11.63 -1.05 7.31
C SER A 73 -13.13 -0.91 7.07
N SER A 74 -13.49 -0.44 5.88
CA SER A 74 -14.83 -0.55 5.29
C SER A 74 -14.78 -1.59 4.19
N ILE A 75 -15.66 -2.61 4.24
CA ILE A 75 -15.63 -3.75 3.32
C ILE A 75 -17.03 -3.95 2.73
N ASP A 76 -17.13 -3.76 1.42
CA ASP A 76 -18.34 -3.99 0.63
C ASP A 76 -18.22 -5.31 -0.11
N VAL A 77 -19.15 -6.24 0.13
CA VAL A 77 -19.18 -7.58 -0.48
C VAL A 77 -20.39 -7.70 -1.38
N GLN A 78 -20.18 -8.17 -2.61
CA GLN A 78 -21.25 -8.51 -3.55
C GLN A 78 -20.93 -9.82 -4.27
N GLY A 79 -21.64 -10.89 -3.90
CA GLY A 79 -21.38 -12.24 -4.41
C GLY A 79 -19.96 -12.69 -4.07
N THR A 80 -19.19 -13.01 -5.09
CA THR A 80 -17.77 -13.44 -4.99
C THR A 80 -16.76 -12.31 -5.10
N ARG A 81 -17.20 -11.04 -5.05
CA ARG A 81 -16.33 -9.87 -5.18
C ARG A 81 -16.45 -8.93 -3.99
N ALA A 82 -15.36 -8.30 -3.63
CA ALA A 82 -15.39 -7.31 -2.56
C ALA A 82 -14.40 -6.17 -2.84
N ILE A 83 -14.76 -5.00 -2.31
CA ILE A 83 -13.88 -3.84 -2.18
C ILE A 83 -13.65 -3.58 -0.71
N ALA A 84 -12.39 -3.38 -0.33
CA ALA A 84 -12.04 -2.94 1.01
C ALA A 84 -11.25 -1.63 0.98
N GLN A 85 -11.62 -0.69 1.83
CA GLN A 85 -10.84 0.50 2.12
C GLN A 85 -10.31 0.39 3.54
N THR A 86 -8.99 0.35 3.72
CA THR A 86 -8.36 0.21 5.03
C THR A 86 -7.45 1.40 5.30
N LYS A 87 -7.66 2.11 6.41
CA LYS A 87 -6.73 3.15 6.84
C LYS A 87 -5.35 2.56 7.07
N MET A 88 -4.32 3.21 6.54
CA MET A 88 -2.94 2.73 6.69
C MET A 88 -1.99 3.87 7.06
N THR A 89 -0.95 3.51 7.77
CA THR A 89 0.25 4.31 7.96
C THR A 89 1.44 3.47 7.52
N ILE A 90 2.26 4.02 6.64
CA ILE A 90 3.56 3.47 6.25
C ILE A 90 4.62 4.27 6.99
N SER A 91 5.49 3.61 7.73
CA SER A 91 6.68 4.21 8.33
C SER A 91 7.92 3.60 7.68
N GLN A 92 8.70 4.43 7.00
CA GLN A 92 9.97 4.01 6.38
C GLN A 92 11.13 4.70 7.07
N ARG A 93 12.05 3.92 7.66
CA ARG A 93 13.28 4.42 8.26
C ARG A 93 14.41 4.40 7.24
N GLY A 94 15.22 5.45 7.23
CA GLY A 94 16.39 5.54 6.35
C GLY A 94 17.20 6.81 6.56
N MET A 95 18.36 6.84 5.92
CA MET A 95 19.26 8.00 5.97
C MET A 95 18.84 9.06 4.97
N VAL A 96 18.80 10.31 5.41
CA VAL A 96 18.61 11.48 4.56
C VAL A 96 19.69 12.49 4.93
N GLN A 97 20.63 12.75 4.02
CA GLN A 97 21.78 13.65 4.24
C GLN A 97 22.50 13.38 5.58
N ASP A 98 22.87 12.12 5.82
CA ASP A 98 23.57 11.65 7.05
C ASP A 98 22.73 11.74 8.34
N VAL A 99 21.45 12.10 8.26
CA VAL A 99 20.50 12.08 9.38
C VAL A 99 19.59 10.87 9.25
N LEU A 100 19.53 10.04 10.30
CA LEU A 100 18.58 8.94 10.36
C LEU A 100 17.17 9.50 10.60
N CYS A 101 16.22 9.18 9.69
CA CYS A 101 14.88 9.72 9.69
C CYS A 101 13.83 8.62 9.62
N ASP A 102 12.63 8.92 10.14
CA ASP A 102 11.41 8.21 9.85
C ASP A 102 10.53 9.04 8.93
N VAL A 103 10.17 8.48 7.78
CA VAL A 103 9.11 9.02 6.94
C VAL A 103 7.82 8.32 7.30
N VAL A 104 6.81 9.09 7.70
CA VAL A 104 5.48 8.59 8.06
C VAL A 104 4.48 9.08 7.02
N CYS A 105 3.96 8.16 6.22
CA CYS A 105 2.96 8.42 5.19
C CYS A 105 1.63 7.76 5.57
N THR A 106 0.56 8.52 5.55
CA THR A 106 -0.79 8.05 5.90
C THR A 106 -1.73 8.11 4.72
N GLY A 107 -2.67 7.18 4.69
CA GLY A 107 -3.65 7.09 3.64
C GLY A 107 -4.55 5.88 3.82
N ARG A 108 -4.93 5.27 2.71
CA ARG A 108 -5.75 4.06 2.68
C ARG A 108 -5.22 3.09 1.65
N PHE A 109 -5.32 1.82 1.93
CA PHE A 109 -5.36 0.80 0.88
C PHE A 109 -6.77 0.73 0.31
N TYR A 110 -6.87 0.64 -1.00
CA TYR A 110 -8.08 0.36 -1.74
C TYR A 110 -7.87 -0.97 -2.46
N ASP A 111 -8.55 -2.00 -1.97
CA ASP A 111 -8.27 -3.39 -2.30
C ASP A 111 -9.45 -4.01 -3.03
N PHE A 112 -9.15 -4.76 -4.08
CA PHE A 112 -10.08 -5.60 -4.81
C PHE A 112 -9.86 -7.06 -4.41
N PHE A 113 -10.89 -7.70 -3.89
CA PHE A 113 -10.88 -9.10 -3.50
C PHE A 113 -11.82 -9.92 -4.35
N GLU A 114 -11.46 -11.17 -4.59
CA GLU A 114 -12.31 -12.15 -5.25
C GLU A 114 -12.33 -13.46 -4.48
N GLU A 115 -13.49 -14.11 -4.42
CA GLU A 115 -13.61 -15.46 -3.90
C GLU A 115 -13.55 -16.45 -5.07
N ARG A 116 -12.57 -17.33 -5.05
CA ARG A 116 -12.36 -18.40 -6.03
C ARG A 116 -12.32 -19.73 -5.31
N GLN A 117 -13.20 -20.66 -5.69
CA GLN A 117 -13.27 -21.99 -5.07
C GLN A 117 -13.40 -21.96 -3.53
N GLY A 118 -14.15 -20.99 -3.01
CA GLY A 118 -14.36 -20.81 -1.57
C GLY A 118 -13.23 -20.09 -0.82
N HIS A 119 -12.22 -19.58 -1.53
CA HIS A 119 -11.09 -18.85 -0.94
C HIS A 119 -11.07 -17.39 -1.41
N TRP A 120 -11.13 -16.47 -0.48
CA TRP A 120 -10.89 -15.04 -0.75
C TRP A 120 -9.40 -14.81 -0.97
N GLY A 121 -9.08 -13.99 -1.98
CA GLY A 121 -7.73 -13.55 -2.26
C GLY A 121 -7.71 -12.13 -2.82
N LEU A 122 -6.61 -11.44 -2.59
CA LEU A 122 -6.36 -10.10 -3.10
C LEU A 122 -6.01 -10.19 -4.60
N VAL A 123 -6.73 -9.46 -5.45
CA VAL A 123 -6.47 -9.41 -6.90
C VAL A 123 -5.86 -8.08 -7.34
N HIS A 124 -6.09 -7.00 -6.57
CA HIS A 124 -5.47 -5.71 -6.86
C HIS A 124 -5.43 -4.84 -5.59
N ARG A 125 -4.27 -4.26 -5.28
CA ARG A 125 -4.11 -3.27 -4.23
C ARG A 125 -3.63 -1.96 -4.80
N GLN A 126 -4.40 -0.90 -4.58
CA GLN A 126 -4.07 0.47 -4.96
C GLN A 126 -4.05 1.35 -3.70
N PRO A 127 -2.89 1.80 -3.24
CA PRO A 127 -2.83 2.80 -2.18
C PRO A 127 -3.38 4.15 -2.64
N ILE A 128 -4.05 4.84 -1.72
CA ILE A 128 -4.46 6.24 -1.81
C ILE A 128 -3.62 6.99 -0.77
N TYR A 129 -2.78 7.90 -1.20
CA TYR A 129 -1.88 8.65 -0.32
C TYR A 129 -2.51 9.99 0.07
N GLU A 130 -2.51 10.32 1.35
CA GLU A 130 -3.24 11.50 1.84
C GLU A 130 -2.32 12.59 2.36
N LYS A 131 -1.34 12.22 3.15
CA LYS A 131 -0.32 13.13 3.70
C LYS A 131 0.87 12.37 4.23
N ASP A 132 2.01 13.02 4.27
CA ASP A 132 3.20 12.48 4.87
C ASP A 132 4.05 13.54 5.57
N ARG A 133 5.03 13.09 6.34
CA ARG A 133 6.07 13.90 6.95
C ARG A 133 7.36 13.11 7.08
N ILE A 134 8.45 13.80 7.37
CA ILE A 134 9.74 13.23 7.70
C ILE A 134 10.25 13.82 9.01
N ASP A 135 10.66 12.97 9.93
CA ASP A 135 11.15 13.35 11.25
C ASP A 135 12.52 12.73 11.51
N PRO A 136 13.54 13.49 11.98
CA PRO A 136 14.77 12.92 12.49
C PRO A 136 14.47 11.98 13.67
N VAL A 137 15.18 10.83 13.72
CA VAL A 137 15.09 9.90 14.87
C VAL A 137 15.72 10.54 16.11
N ASP A 138 16.85 11.24 15.95
CA ASP A 138 17.39 12.10 16.99
C ASP A 138 16.73 13.48 16.90
N PRO A 139 15.94 13.91 17.90
CA PRO A 139 15.23 15.18 17.88
C PRO A 139 16.18 16.41 17.90
N HIS A 140 17.46 16.23 18.19
CA HIS A 140 18.46 17.29 18.16
C HIS A 140 19.20 17.39 16.81
N ALA A 141 19.03 16.38 15.93
CA ALA A 141 19.63 16.41 14.61
C ALA A 141 18.96 17.47 13.72
N GLN A 142 19.79 18.22 13.01
CA GLN A 142 19.29 19.20 12.04
C GLN A 142 19.14 18.55 10.66
N LEU A 143 17.91 18.40 10.22
CA LEU A 143 17.58 17.90 8.89
C LEU A 143 17.33 19.08 7.94
N VAL A 144 18.18 19.21 6.93
CA VAL A 144 18.00 20.20 5.86
C VAL A 144 17.56 19.47 4.59
N LEU A 145 16.31 19.68 4.17
CA LEU A 145 15.77 19.09 2.95
C LEU A 145 16.01 20.02 1.74
N ASP A 146 16.34 19.44 0.60
CA ASP A 146 16.30 20.13 -0.67
C ASP A 146 14.83 20.42 -1.01
N GLN A 147 14.41 21.67 -0.78
CA GLN A 147 13.03 22.08 -0.93
C GLN A 147 12.56 22.02 -2.39
N ALA A 148 13.44 22.31 -3.35
CA ALA A 148 13.08 22.24 -4.77
C ALA A 148 12.80 20.79 -5.18
N ALA A 149 13.67 19.86 -4.79
CA ALA A 149 13.48 18.43 -5.04
C ALA A 149 12.24 17.88 -4.30
N LEU A 150 12.00 18.31 -3.06
CA LEU A 150 10.85 17.88 -2.28
C LEU A 150 9.53 18.34 -2.91
N GLN A 151 9.46 19.60 -3.35
CA GLN A 151 8.25 20.18 -3.95
C GLN A 151 7.93 19.62 -5.35
N ALA A 152 8.88 18.99 -6.01
CA ALA A 152 8.65 18.30 -7.28
C ALA A 152 7.76 17.05 -7.12
N PHE A 153 7.63 16.50 -5.90
CA PHE A 153 6.81 15.32 -5.63
C PHE A 153 5.37 15.67 -5.23
N PRO A 154 4.40 14.77 -5.52
CA PRO A 154 2.99 14.97 -5.15
C PRO A 154 2.80 15.12 -3.64
N GLU A 155 1.92 16.03 -3.24
CA GLU A 155 1.73 16.43 -1.83
C GLU A 155 1.41 15.27 -0.89
N GLY A 156 0.61 14.31 -1.35
CA GLY A 156 0.14 13.19 -0.51
C GLY A 156 1.23 12.20 -0.08
N TYR A 157 2.40 12.19 -0.75
CA TYR A 157 3.50 11.26 -0.48
C TYR A 157 4.88 11.83 -0.83
N ARG A 158 5.06 13.14 -0.74
CA ARG A 158 6.29 13.82 -1.19
C ARG A 158 7.53 13.42 -0.40
N HIS A 159 7.40 13.25 0.92
CA HIS A 159 8.53 12.85 1.76
C HIS A 159 8.87 11.38 1.55
N LEU A 160 7.86 10.53 1.35
CA LEU A 160 8.05 9.12 1.02
C LEU A 160 8.74 8.99 -0.36
N ALA A 161 8.28 9.73 -1.37
CA ALA A 161 8.90 9.78 -2.68
C ALA A 161 10.35 10.29 -2.62
N TYR A 162 10.59 11.32 -1.80
CA TYR A 162 11.90 11.91 -1.62
C TYR A 162 12.93 10.90 -1.08
N ILE A 163 12.60 10.15 -0.03
CA ILE A 163 13.51 9.12 0.50
C ILE A 163 13.66 7.94 -0.46
N GLN A 164 12.58 7.49 -1.09
CA GLN A 164 12.59 6.37 -2.02
C GLN A 164 13.47 6.65 -3.25
N THR A 165 13.37 7.85 -3.82
CA THR A 165 14.22 8.26 -4.96
C THR A 165 15.71 8.28 -4.58
N ARG A 166 16.05 8.71 -3.35
CA ARG A 166 17.45 8.78 -2.87
C ARG A 166 18.08 7.40 -2.64
N ILE A 167 17.27 6.40 -2.36
CA ILE A 167 17.74 5.01 -2.25
C ILE A 167 17.63 4.22 -3.59
N GLY A 168 17.35 4.94 -4.69
CA GLY A 168 17.44 4.40 -6.05
C GLY A 168 16.14 3.88 -6.65
N TYR A 169 14.97 4.09 -6.01
CA TYR A 169 13.69 3.71 -6.60
C TYR A 169 13.20 4.74 -7.64
N ASN A 170 12.60 4.24 -8.70
CA ASN A 170 11.86 5.07 -9.66
C ASN A 170 10.42 5.26 -9.15
N VAL A 171 10.14 6.43 -8.60
CA VAL A 171 8.86 6.70 -7.94
C VAL A 171 7.82 7.18 -8.95
N LYS A 172 6.64 6.57 -8.91
CA LYS A 172 5.48 6.97 -9.71
C LYS A 172 4.88 8.27 -9.18
N MET A 173 4.69 9.24 -10.08
CA MET A 173 4.29 10.61 -9.74
C MET A 173 2.78 10.85 -9.78
N ASP A 174 2.00 9.83 -10.12
CA ASP A 174 0.59 9.98 -10.43
C ASP A 174 -0.32 9.02 -9.64
N MET A 175 0.09 8.65 -8.42
CA MET A 175 -0.72 7.82 -7.52
C MET A 175 -1.99 8.56 -7.06
N PRO A 176 -3.09 7.85 -6.79
CA PRO A 176 -4.28 8.45 -6.21
C PRO A 176 -3.98 9.13 -4.87
N MET A 177 -4.51 10.34 -4.70
CA MET A 177 -4.44 11.11 -3.46
C MET A 177 -5.83 11.24 -2.80
N LEU A 178 -5.93 11.94 -1.67
CA LEU A 178 -7.18 12.12 -0.92
C LEU A 178 -8.35 12.58 -1.80
N LYS A 179 -8.08 13.44 -2.78
CA LYS A 179 -9.06 14.06 -3.71
C LYS A 179 -8.52 14.08 -5.12
N GLY A 180 -9.40 14.29 -6.08
CA GLY A 180 -9.07 14.47 -7.50
C GLY A 180 -9.56 13.32 -8.38
N GLU A 181 -9.33 13.47 -9.67
CA GLU A 181 -9.87 12.57 -10.71
C GLU A 181 -9.43 11.12 -10.53
N LYS A 182 -8.17 10.88 -10.13
CA LYS A 182 -7.63 9.52 -9.98
C LYS A 182 -8.32 8.71 -8.90
N VAL A 183 -8.57 9.29 -7.73
CA VAL A 183 -9.29 8.59 -6.66
C VAL A 183 -10.76 8.42 -7.00
N GLN A 184 -11.37 9.37 -7.71
CA GLN A 184 -12.74 9.24 -8.19
C GLN A 184 -12.87 8.13 -9.24
N ALA A 185 -11.93 8.06 -10.19
CA ALA A 185 -11.87 6.98 -11.18
C ALA A 185 -11.67 5.60 -10.50
N LEU A 186 -10.81 5.52 -9.47
CA LEU A 186 -10.61 4.31 -8.69
C LEU A 186 -11.90 3.85 -8.00
N TYR A 187 -12.66 4.77 -7.39
CA TYR A 187 -13.96 4.45 -6.77
C TYR A 187 -14.99 4.01 -7.80
N ALA A 188 -15.06 4.68 -8.95
CA ALA A 188 -15.95 4.29 -10.04
C ALA A 188 -15.61 2.88 -10.55
N HIS A 189 -14.33 2.57 -10.70
CA HIS A 189 -13.84 1.23 -11.05
C HIS A 189 -14.23 0.18 -10.00
N GLY A 190 -14.04 0.46 -8.71
CA GLY A 190 -14.45 -0.44 -7.64
C GLY A 190 -15.96 -0.71 -7.64
N ALA A 191 -16.77 0.32 -7.87
CA ALA A 191 -18.22 0.17 -7.97
C ALA A 191 -18.65 -0.68 -9.18
N GLN A 192 -17.93 -0.57 -10.32
CA GLN A 192 -18.15 -1.43 -11.48
C GLN A 192 -17.70 -2.85 -11.22
N TRP A 193 -16.54 -3.04 -10.56
CA TRP A 193 -16.04 -4.34 -10.17
C TRP A 193 -17.04 -5.13 -9.33
N LEU A 194 -17.63 -4.52 -8.31
CA LEU A 194 -18.65 -5.16 -7.48
C LEU A 194 -19.87 -5.63 -8.29
N LYS A 195 -20.22 -4.93 -9.37
CA LYS A 195 -21.33 -5.29 -10.28
C LYS A 195 -20.95 -6.32 -11.35
N GLY A 196 -19.77 -6.89 -11.31
CA GLY A 196 -19.31 -7.88 -12.28
C GLY A 196 -18.47 -7.30 -13.43
N GLY A 197 -18.11 -6.01 -13.40
CA GLY A 197 -17.23 -5.40 -14.40
C GLY A 197 -15.83 -5.99 -14.43
N ALA A 198 -15.07 -5.72 -15.50
CA ALA A 198 -13.68 -6.17 -15.63
C ALA A 198 -12.77 -5.44 -14.63
N LEU A 199 -11.74 -6.15 -14.15
CA LEU A 199 -10.64 -5.52 -13.41
C LEU A 199 -9.72 -4.82 -14.41
N VAL A 200 -9.63 -3.49 -14.34
CA VAL A 200 -8.67 -2.70 -15.11
C VAL A 200 -7.37 -2.66 -14.31
N ARG A 201 -6.27 -3.14 -14.91
CA ARG A 201 -4.93 -3.24 -14.28
C ARG A 201 -3.98 -2.18 -14.81
#